data_fe73f86bf51a1d3d3a75c3e0580b03a4
#
_entry.id   fe73f86bf51a1d3d3a75c3e0580b03a4
#
_cell.length_a   1.000
_cell.length_b   1.000
_cell.length_c   1.000
_cell.angle_alpha   90.00
_cell.angle_beta   90.00
_cell.angle_gamma   90.00
#
_symmetry.space_group_name_H-M   'P 1'
#
loop_
_entity.id
_entity.type
_entity.pdbx_description
1 polymer ?
#
loop_
_entity_poly.entity_id
_entity_poly.type
_entity_poly.pdbx_seq_one_letter_code
_entity_poly.pdbx_strand_id
1 'polypeptide(L)'
;MHSRRSHSRAILLALALLGGCARPRVQAPERRLSLAVPAAPAAPAALSRLGFTLQAGAFAEVAHAARLARRLQSEGLDAAYYAAPGGLYRVRFGDFATATQARAKGEALRRAGLLGSFWVVPPGPREAPGPKAPLPGLSAPGLRERLVDTARSYLGVPYLFGGTTRLGFDCSGLTSAVYRLNGLALPRSSEAQYEAGRSVPLRKARPGDLLFFATCGGHQVSHVALYLGHGQFIHAPREGEEIREDRLTEPYFERTFVGARTYFQR
;
A
#
# COMPACT_ATOMS: atom_id res chain seq x y z
N MET A 1 56.75 32.03 -58.36
CA MET A 1 57.12 31.38 -59.65
C MET A 1 55.85 30.64 -60.11
N HIS A 2 55.25 31.18 -61.15
CA HIS A 2 54.81 30.50 -62.39
C HIS A 2 53.72 29.43 -62.17
N SER A 3 52.61 29.37 -62.86
CA SER A 3 52.09 29.97 -64.11
C SER A 3 50.66 29.40 -64.31
N ARG A 4 49.70 30.23 -64.50
CA ARG A 4 48.76 30.39 -65.62
C ARG A 4 48.48 29.16 -66.50
N ARG A 5 47.22 28.83 -66.77
CA ARG A 5 46.42 29.09 -67.99
C ARG A 5 45.19 28.20 -67.96
N SER A 6 43.99 28.69 -68.00
CA SER A 6 43.18 29.30 -69.10
C SER A 6 42.93 28.35 -70.30
N HIS A 7 41.66 28.12 -70.58
CA HIS A 7 40.89 28.19 -71.82
C HIS A 7 39.64 27.31 -71.70
N SER A 8 38.47 27.83 -71.79
CA SER A 8 37.63 28.39 -72.84
C SER A 8 36.79 27.35 -73.60
N ARG A 9 35.50 27.55 -73.51
CA ARG A 9 34.43 27.42 -74.52
C ARG A 9 34.16 26.09 -75.22
N ALA A 10 32.95 25.60 -74.98
CA ALA A 10 32.03 25.45 -76.11
C ALA A 10 30.58 25.28 -75.64
N ILE A 11 29.75 26.15 -76.25
CA ILE A 11 28.28 26.13 -76.19
C ILE A 11 27.83 25.01 -77.16
N LEU A 12 26.91 24.18 -76.75
CA LEU A 12 26.00 23.48 -77.65
C LEU A 12 24.62 23.36 -77.07
N LEU A 13 23.70 24.03 -77.72
CA LEU A 13 22.28 24.03 -77.50
C LEU A 13 21.70 22.77 -78.16
N ALA A 14 20.88 22.01 -77.44
CA ALA A 14 19.97 21.09 -78.10
C ALA A 14 18.70 20.90 -77.27
N LEU A 15 17.61 21.12 -77.89
CA LEU A 15 16.21 21.11 -77.61
C LEU A 15 15.67 19.91 -76.86
N ALA A 16 14.78 20.20 -75.94
CA ALA A 16 13.46 19.62 -75.68
C ALA A 16 13.16 18.16 -75.99
N LEU A 17 12.73 17.45 -74.92
CA LEU A 17 11.59 16.56 -75.06
C LEU A 17 10.90 16.48 -73.67
N LEU A 18 9.65 16.91 -73.66
CA LEU A 18 8.68 16.83 -72.60
C LEU A 18 8.35 15.34 -72.39
N GLY A 19 8.83 14.79 -71.32
CA GLY A 19 8.41 13.49 -70.81
C GLY A 19 7.90 13.65 -69.38
N GLY A 20 6.59 13.77 -69.26
CA GLY A 20 5.93 13.81 -67.95
C GLY A 20 6.06 12.49 -67.21
N CYS A 21 6.99 12.41 -66.27
CA CYS A 21 7.01 11.32 -65.30
C CYS A 21 6.15 11.74 -64.11
N ALA A 22 4.92 11.21 -64.10
CA ALA A 22 4.07 11.23 -62.92
C ALA A 22 4.83 10.50 -61.80
N ARG A 23 5.28 11.23 -60.80
CA ARG A 23 5.81 10.64 -59.54
C ARG A 23 4.65 10.00 -58.81
N PRO A 24 4.73 8.73 -58.42
CA PRO A 24 3.75 8.15 -57.55
C PRO A 24 3.78 8.90 -56.21
N ARG A 25 2.66 9.48 -55.86
CA ARG A 25 2.42 10.10 -54.54
C ARG A 25 2.39 8.96 -53.51
N VAL A 26 3.51 8.72 -52.87
CA VAL A 26 3.56 7.83 -51.68
C VAL A 26 2.74 8.55 -50.61
N GLN A 27 1.51 8.12 -50.42
CA GLN A 27 0.74 8.46 -49.26
C GLN A 27 1.42 7.80 -48.05
N ALA A 28 2.11 8.61 -47.26
CA ALA A 28 2.56 8.17 -45.94
C ALA A 28 1.28 7.79 -45.13
N PRO A 29 1.28 6.61 -44.46
CA PRO A 29 0.18 6.30 -43.56
C PRO A 29 0.16 7.36 -42.47
N GLU A 30 -0.90 8.19 -42.41
CA GLU A 30 -1.21 8.99 -41.25
C GLU A 30 -1.46 8.02 -40.09
N ARG A 31 -0.40 7.69 -39.34
CA ARG A 31 -0.56 7.18 -38.01
C ARG A 31 -1.22 8.28 -37.17
N ARG A 32 -2.55 8.24 -37.11
CA ARG A 32 -3.25 8.91 -36.03
C ARG A 32 -2.70 8.29 -34.76
N LEU A 33 -1.75 8.97 -34.12
CA LEU A 33 -1.45 8.75 -32.71
C LEU A 33 -2.76 9.09 -31.99
N SER A 34 -3.56 8.04 -31.76
CA SER A 34 -4.62 8.08 -30.77
C SER A 34 -3.89 8.31 -29.45
N LEU A 35 -3.83 9.56 -29.00
CA LEU A 35 -3.53 9.89 -27.62
C LEU A 35 -4.66 9.22 -26.84
N ALA A 36 -4.42 7.97 -26.42
CA ALA A 36 -5.24 7.34 -25.40
C ALA A 36 -5.19 8.30 -24.21
N VAL A 37 -6.28 9.02 -24.01
CA VAL A 37 -6.51 9.77 -22.77
C VAL A 37 -6.26 8.74 -21.66
N PRO A 38 -5.30 8.94 -20.76
CA PRO A 38 -5.10 8.01 -19.67
C PRO A 38 -6.44 7.88 -18.97
N ALA A 39 -6.91 6.64 -18.83
CA ALA A 39 -8.14 6.34 -18.13
C ALA A 39 -8.10 7.08 -16.78
N ALA A 40 -9.17 7.80 -16.47
CA ALA A 40 -9.28 8.46 -15.18
C ALA A 40 -8.88 7.47 -14.09
N PRO A 41 -8.07 7.88 -13.09
CA PRO A 41 -7.64 6.97 -12.03
C PRO A 41 -8.88 6.28 -11.47
N ALA A 42 -8.84 4.96 -11.44
CA ALA A 42 -9.92 4.14 -10.90
C ALA A 42 -10.31 4.70 -9.53
N ALA A 43 -11.60 4.81 -9.28
CA ALA A 43 -12.09 5.27 -7.98
C ALA A 43 -11.36 4.48 -6.89
N PRO A 44 -10.88 5.12 -5.81
CA PRO A 44 -10.11 4.44 -4.77
C PRO A 44 -10.87 3.23 -4.30
N ALA A 45 -10.23 2.07 -4.34
CA ALA A 45 -10.82 0.82 -3.90
C ALA A 45 -11.25 1.00 -2.43
N ALA A 46 -12.53 0.85 -2.15
CA ALA A 46 -13.03 0.85 -0.78
C ALA A 46 -12.29 -0.27 -0.03
N LEU A 47 -11.78 0.01 1.17
CA LEU A 47 -11.17 -1.02 2.00
C LEU A 47 -12.19 -2.14 2.22
N SER A 48 -11.80 -3.35 1.82
CA SER A 48 -12.57 -4.54 2.15
C SER A 48 -12.42 -4.85 3.64
N ARG A 49 -13.49 -5.30 4.29
CA ARG A 49 -13.37 -5.89 5.61
C ARG A 49 -12.55 -7.17 5.49
N LEU A 50 -11.70 -7.43 6.49
CA LEU A 50 -11.09 -8.75 6.62
C LEU A 50 -12.19 -9.80 6.65
N GLY A 51 -12.02 -10.85 5.87
CA GLY A 51 -12.85 -12.02 5.87
C GLY A 51 -12.60 -12.91 7.10
N PHE A 52 -12.78 -14.19 6.91
CA PHE A 52 -12.42 -15.18 7.94
C PHE A 52 -10.90 -15.24 8.09
N THR A 53 -10.42 -15.37 9.32
CA THR A 53 -9.00 -15.54 9.62
C THR A 53 -8.77 -16.87 10.34
N LEU A 54 -7.53 -17.35 10.34
CA LEU A 54 -7.13 -18.52 11.12
C LEU A 54 -6.37 -18.07 12.37
N GLN A 55 -6.81 -18.51 13.55
CA GLN A 55 -6.06 -18.40 14.79
C GLN A 55 -5.25 -19.67 14.99
N ALA A 56 -3.93 -19.55 14.93
CA ALA A 56 -2.98 -20.65 15.02
C ALA A 56 -2.59 -21.03 16.46
N GLY A 57 -2.91 -20.17 17.41
CA GLY A 57 -2.60 -20.42 18.83
C GLY A 57 -2.95 -19.24 19.73
N ALA A 58 -2.89 -19.50 21.03
CA ALA A 58 -2.97 -18.51 22.09
C ALA A 58 -1.97 -18.92 23.18
N PHE A 59 -1.14 -17.98 23.62
CA PHE A 59 0.00 -18.24 24.49
C PHE A 59 0.03 -17.23 25.64
N ALA A 60 0.39 -17.71 26.84
CA ALA A 60 0.62 -16.81 27.98
C ALA A 60 1.90 -15.96 27.78
N GLU A 61 2.89 -16.53 27.09
CA GLU A 61 4.17 -15.87 26.86
C GLU A 61 4.26 -15.35 25.43
N VAL A 62 4.66 -14.08 25.31
CA VAL A 62 4.87 -13.42 24.02
C VAL A 62 5.90 -14.14 23.15
N ALA A 63 6.95 -14.70 23.76
CA ALA A 63 8.01 -15.41 23.04
C ALA A 63 7.49 -16.63 22.26
N HIS A 64 6.50 -17.34 22.78
CA HIS A 64 5.88 -18.48 22.10
C HIS A 64 5.01 -18.04 20.92
N ALA A 65 4.21 -16.99 21.10
CA ALA A 65 3.42 -16.40 20.02
C ALA A 65 4.33 -15.89 18.90
N ALA A 66 5.40 -15.19 19.24
CA ALA A 66 6.38 -14.66 18.31
C ALA A 66 7.09 -15.77 17.49
N ARG A 67 7.48 -16.87 18.13
CA ARG A 67 8.09 -18.02 17.43
C ARG A 67 7.13 -18.64 16.43
N LEU A 68 5.87 -18.86 16.81
CA LEU A 68 4.87 -19.39 15.89
C LEU A 68 4.61 -18.43 14.72
N ALA A 69 4.46 -17.14 14.99
CA ALA A 69 4.25 -16.15 13.94
C ALA A 69 5.42 -16.12 12.94
N ARG A 70 6.67 -16.11 13.41
CA ARG A 70 7.86 -16.17 12.53
C ARG A 70 7.90 -17.44 11.68
N ARG A 71 7.61 -18.61 12.28
CA ARG A 71 7.56 -19.87 11.54
C ARG A 71 6.53 -19.80 10.41
N LEU A 72 5.34 -19.28 10.69
CA LEU A 72 4.31 -19.13 9.67
C LEU A 72 4.69 -18.10 8.60
N GLN A 73 5.39 -17.03 8.97
CA GLN A 73 5.90 -16.02 8.03
C GLN A 73 6.99 -16.59 7.11
N SER A 74 7.90 -17.44 7.62
CA SER A 74 8.90 -18.10 6.76
C SER A 74 8.29 -19.04 5.72
N GLU A 75 7.04 -19.46 5.94
CA GLU A 75 6.24 -20.24 4.98
C GLU A 75 5.37 -19.33 4.07
N GLY A 76 5.64 -18.02 4.04
CA GLY A 76 4.91 -17.06 3.20
C GLY A 76 3.52 -16.71 3.70
N LEU A 77 3.18 -17.02 4.96
CA LEU A 77 1.87 -16.68 5.55
C LEU A 77 1.96 -15.32 6.25
N ASP A 78 0.96 -14.48 6.03
CA ASP A 78 0.84 -13.18 6.70
C ASP A 78 0.35 -13.37 8.16
N ALA A 79 1.22 -13.94 9.00
CA ALA A 79 0.93 -14.22 10.40
C ALA A 79 1.35 -13.06 11.30
N ALA A 80 0.45 -12.68 12.21
CA ALA A 80 0.74 -11.70 13.25
C ALA A 80 0.27 -12.23 14.61
N TYR A 81 0.90 -11.75 15.69
CA TYR A 81 0.40 -11.98 17.04
C TYR A 81 0.07 -10.66 17.73
N TYR A 82 -0.85 -10.70 18.68
CA TYR A 82 -1.30 -9.54 19.44
C TYR A 82 -1.76 -9.96 20.84
N ALA A 83 -1.64 -9.03 21.79
CA ALA A 83 -2.20 -9.21 23.11
C ALA A 83 -3.75 -9.20 23.02
N ALA A 84 -4.37 -10.21 23.64
CA ALA A 84 -5.81 -10.35 23.70
C ALA A 84 -6.30 -10.17 25.14
N PRO A 85 -7.57 -9.84 25.35
CA PRO A 85 -8.16 -9.85 26.69
C PRO A 85 -7.88 -11.17 27.41
N GLY A 86 -7.58 -11.11 28.71
CA GLY A 86 -7.20 -12.26 29.51
C GLY A 86 -5.69 -12.57 29.52
N GLY A 87 -4.83 -11.63 29.02
CA GLY A 87 -3.37 -11.75 29.14
C GLY A 87 -2.72 -12.74 28.17
N LEU A 88 -3.46 -13.24 27.18
CA LEU A 88 -2.95 -14.18 26.19
C LEU A 88 -2.50 -13.47 24.92
N TYR A 89 -1.46 -13.99 24.28
CA TYR A 89 -1.00 -13.58 22.95
C TYR A 89 -1.57 -14.53 21.88
N ARG A 90 -2.43 -14.03 21.01
CA ARG A 90 -3.04 -14.81 19.92
C ARG A 90 -2.27 -14.61 18.63
N VAL A 91 -2.06 -15.70 17.89
CA VAL A 91 -1.44 -15.68 16.56
C VAL A 91 -2.53 -15.88 15.53
N ARG A 92 -2.64 -14.95 14.57
CA ARG A 92 -3.63 -15.01 13.47
C ARG A 92 -2.98 -14.73 12.12
N PHE A 93 -3.58 -15.29 11.07
CA PHE A 93 -3.16 -15.05 9.69
C PHE A 93 -4.31 -15.29 8.71
N GLY A 94 -4.11 -14.84 7.46
CA GLY A 94 -5.00 -15.05 6.34
C GLY A 94 -6.21 -14.11 6.32
N ASP A 95 -6.77 -13.99 5.13
CA ASP A 95 -8.00 -13.23 4.82
C ASP A 95 -8.79 -14.07 3.82
N PHE A 96 -9.78 -14.81 4.32
CA PHE A 96 -10.54 -15.77 3.53
C PHE A 96 -11.97 -15.29 3.34
N ALA A 97 -12.47 -15.37 2.12
CA ALA A 97 -13.83 -14.95 1.81
C ALA A 97 -14.89 -15.79 2.55
N THR A 98 -14.60 -17.08 2.82
CA THR A 98 -15.51 -18.00 3.49
C THR A 98 -14.83 -18.81 4.59
N ALA A 99 -15.62 -19.27 5.56
CA ALA A 99 -15.16 -20.17 6.61
C ALA A 99 -14.65 -21.51 6.04
N THR A 100 -15.22 -21.96 4.93
CA THR A 100 -14.81 -23.19 4.25
C THR A 100 -13.41 -23.07 3.68
N GLN A 101 -13.10 -21.96 3.00
CA GLN A 101 -11.74 -21.67 2.50
C GLN A 101 -10.73 -21.59 3.63
N ALA A 102 -11.06 -20.85 4.72
CA ALA A 102 -10.21 -20.77 5.89
C ALA A 102 -9.93 -22.16 6.48
N ARG A 103 -10.97 -22.98 6.68
CA ARG A 103 -10.84 -24.34 7.20
C ARG A 103 -9.98 -25.22 6.31
N ALA A 104 -10.20 -25.20 5.00
CA ALA A 104 -9.41 -25.97 4.04
C ALA A 104 -7.92 -25.61 4.10
N LYS A 105 -7.59 -24.32 4.18
CA LYS A 105 -6.20 -23.86 4.35
C LYS A 105 -5.61 -24.32 5.68
N GLY A 106 -6.35 -24.20 6.79
CA GLY A 106 -5.91 -24.65 8.11
C GLY A 106 -5.62 -26.16 8.15
N GLU A 107 -6.50 -26.98 7.54
CA GLU A 107 -6.29 -28.42 7.45
C GLU A 107 -5.09 -28.78 6.55
N ALA A 108 -4.86 -28.05 5.47
CA ALA A 108 -3.67 -28.24 4.64
C ALA A 108 -2.37 -27.96 5.42
N LEU A 109 -2.33 -26.86 6.18
CA LEU A 109 -1.19 -26.49 6.99
C LEU A 109 -0.98 -27.46 8.16
N ARG A 110 -2.05 -27.98 8.74
CA ARG A 110 -1.99 -29.02 9.79
C ARG A 110 -1.40 -30.31 9.24
N ARG A 111 -1.83 -30.78 8.06
CA ARG A 111 -1.25 -31.96 7.39
C ARG A 111 0.22 -31.78 7.03
N ALA A 112 0.64 -30.55 6.70
CA ALA A 112 2.04 -30.20 6.47
C ALA A 112 2.88 -30.07 7.74
N GLY A 113 2.30 -30.28 8.94
CA GLY A 113 2.99 -30.16 10.21
C GLY A 113 3.35 -28.72 10.61
N LEU A 114 2.77 -27.72 9.93
CA LEU A 114 3.03 -26.29 10.19
C LEU A 114 2.11 -25.73 11.29
N LEU A 115 0.93 -26.32 11.46
CA LEU A 115 -0.01 -26.01 12.52
C LEU A 115 -0.32 -27.25 13.36
N GLY A 116 -0.52 -27.03 14.67
CA GLY A 116 -1.20 -27.99 15.53
C GLY A 116 -2.73 -27.82 15.41
N SER A 117 -3.37 -27.37 16.48
CA SER A 117 -4.77 -26.95 16.45
C SER A 117 -4.90 -25.55 15.86
N PHE A 118 -6.05 -25.26 15.24
CA PHE A 118 -6.40 -23.94 14.75
C PHE A 118 -7.89 -23.67 14.89
N TRP A 119 -8.27 -22.40 14.87
CA TRP A 119 -9.66 -21.96 14.90
C TRP A 119 -9.92 -21.05 13.71
N VAL A 120 -11.06 -21.25 13.07
CA VAL A 120 -11.58 -20.29 12.08
C VAL A 120 -12.27 -19.17 12.84
N VAL A 121 -11.75 -17.97 12.72
CA VAL A 121 -12.30 -16.78 13.34
C VAL A 121 -13.14 -16.05 12.33
N PRO A 122 -14.45 -15.85 12.58
CA PRO A 122 -15.31 -15.09 11.69
C PRO A 122 -14.86 -13.63 11.63
N PRO A 123 -15.20 -12.92 10.54
CA PRO A 123 -15.10 -11.48 10.52
C PRO A 123 -15.83 -10.91 11.73
N GLY A 124 -15.29 -9.83 12.31
CA GLY A 124 -15.86 -9.20 13.50
C GLY A 124 -17.37 -8.94 13.35
N PRO A 125 -18.11 -8.65 14.44
CA PRO A 125 -19.55 -8.69 14.48
C PRO A 125 -20.18 -7.98 13.29
N ARG A 126 -20.93 -8.74 12.51
CA ARG A 126 -21.84 -8.20 11.49
C ARG A 126 -23.02 -7.60 12.21
N GLU A 127 -23.16 -6.30 12.19
CA GLU A 127 -24.52 -5.76 12.17
C GLU A 127 -25.13 -6.18 10.83
N ALA A 128 -26.29 -6.85 10.89
CA ALA A 128 -26.98 -7.32 9.71
C ALA A 128 -27.18 -6.16 8.71
N PRO A 129 -26.88 -6.34 7.40
CA PRO A 129 -27.06 -5.27 6.44
C PRO A 129 -28.54 -4.98 6.29
N GLY A 130 -28.96 -3.80 6.75
CA GLY A 130 -30.18 -3.19 6.29
C GLY A 130 -30.07 -2.89 4.78
N PRO A 131 -31.19 -2.79 4.04
CA PRO A 131 -31.14 -2.63 2.60
C PRO A 131 -30.46 -1.31 2.23
N LYS A 132 -29.33 -1.40 1.52
CA LYS A 132 -28.51 -0.29 1.00
C LYS A 132 -27.77 0.60 2.01
N ALA A 133 -27.36 0.11 3.16
CA ALA A 133 -26.43 0.82 4.01
C ALA A 133 -25.00 0.72 3.48
N PRO A 134 -24.17 1.80 3.56
CA PRO A 134 -22.72 1.72 3.32
C PRO A 134 -22.11 0.63 4.20
N LEU A 135 -21.01 0.01 3.75
CA LEU A 135 -20.33 -1.09 4.45
C LEU A 135 -20.30 -0.84 5.97
N PRO A 136 -20.98 -1.66 6.79
CA PRO A 136 -21.05 -1.42 8.23
C PRO A 136 -19.66 -1.63 8.83
N GLY A 137 -19.07 -0.58 9.41
CA GLY A 137 -17.80 -0.62 10.10
C GLY A 137 -16.79 0.46 9.76
N LEU A 138 -16.87 1.11 8.58
CA LEU A 138 -16.03 2.28 8.27
C LEU A 138 -16.58 3.59 8.85
N SER A 139 -17.83 3.57 9.31
CA SER A 139 -18.49 4.67 10.04
C SER A 139 -18.86 4.29 11.47
N ALA A 140 -18.41 3.14 11.99
CA ALA A 140 -18.71 2.74 13.36
C ALA A 140 -18.13 3.78 14.34
N PRO A 141 -18.95 4.32 15.26
CA PRO A 141 -18.46 5.14 16.36
C PRO A 141 -17.31 4.43 17.06
N GLY A 142 -16.21 5.14 17.36
CA GLY A 142 -15.07 4.60 18.07
C GLY A 142 -14.07 3.80 17.24
N LEU A 143 -14.28 3.58 15.91
CA LEU A 143 -13.28 2.86 15.10
C LEU A 143 -11.97 3.66 14.96
N ARG A 144 -12.05 4.96 14.79
CA ARG A 144 -10.88 5.84 14.69
C ARG A 144 -10.08 5.85 15.98
N GLU A 145 -10.76 5.92 17.11
CA GLU A 145 -10.17 5.81 18.45
C GLU A 145 -9.48 4.46 18.63
N ARG A 146 -10.13 3.35 18.27
CA ARG A 146 -9.51 2.03 18.33
C ARG A 146 -8.27 1.89 17.45
N LEU A 147 -8.24 2.52 16.26
CA LEU A 147 -7.03 2.55 15.42
C LEU A 147 -5.89 3.27 16.14
N VAL A 148 -6.16 4.42 16.74
CA VAL A 148 -5.18 5.20 17.51
C VAL A 148 -4.68 4.40 18.72
N ASP A 149 -5.59 3.82 19.51
CA ASP A 149 -5.23 3.02 20.69
C ASP A 149 -4.41 1.78 20.31
N THR A 150 -4.80 1.12 19.21
CA THR A 150 -4.04 -0.01 18.67
C THR A 150 -2.64 0.43 18.25
N ALA A 151 -2.49 1.55 17.56
CA ALA A 151 -1.19 2.06 17.14
C ALA A 151 -0.31 2.42 18.36
N ARG A 152 -0.87 3.11 19.34
CA ARG A 152 -0.19 3.46 20.60
C ARG A 152 0.26 2.24 21.40
N SER A 153 -0.46 1.12 21.32
CA SER A 153 -0.04 -0.12 21.99
C SER A 153 1.27 -0.71 21.43
N TYR A 154 1.80 -0.15 20.34
CA TYR A 154 3.08 -0.52 19.73
C TYR A 154 4.21 0.48 19.98
N LEU A 155 4.00 1.55 20.74
CA LEU A 155 5.08 2.47 21.14
C LEU A 155 6.25 1.70 21.75
N GLY A 156 7.48 2.07 21.37
CA GLY A 156 8.71 1.41 21.83
C GLY A 156 9.00 0.06 21.16
N VAL A 157 8.17 -0.41 20.23
CA VAL A 157 8.50 -1.60 19.42
C VAL A 157 9.52 -1.20 18.37
N PRO A 158 10.62 -1.98 18.17
CA PRO A 158 11.67 -1.61 17.25
C PRO A 158 11.20 -1.60 15.79
N TYR A 159 11.82 -0.73 14.98
CA TYR A 159 11.72 -0.83 13.53
C TYR A 159 12.37 -2.12 13.03
N LEU A 160 11.71 -2.79 12.11
CA LEU A 160 12.25 -3.95 11.41
C LEU A 160 11.80 -3.89 9.95
N PHE A 161 12.74 -3.80 9.01
CA PHE A 161 12.41 -3.80 7.58
C PHE A 161 11.62 -5.07 7.20
N GLY A 162 10.48 -4.90 6.52
CA GLY A 162 9.55 -5.99 6.21
C GLY A 162 8.74 -6.49 7.42
N GLY A 163 8.92 -5.90 8.60
CA GLY A 163 8.25 -6.32 9.84
C GLY A 163 6.76 -6.00 9.87
N THR A 164 5.98 -6.91 10.44
CA THR A 164 4.51 -6.81 10.59
C THR A 164 4.03 -7.29 11.94
N THR A 165 4.93 -7.45 12.91
CA THR A 165 4.65 -8.04 14.23
C THR A 165 5.29 -7.24 15.37
N ARG A 166 4.95 -7.57 16.62
CA ARG A 166 5.57 -6.96 17.82
C ARG A 166 7.08 -7.24 17.97
N LEU A 167 7.69 -8.05 17.12
CA LEU A 167 9.14 -8.17 17.06
C LEU A 167 9.79 -6.99 16.35
N GLY A 168 9.03 -6.31 15.54
CA GLY A 168 9.37 -5.12 14.80
C GLY A 168 8.38 -4.87 13.67
N PHE A 169 8.24 -3.63 13.31
CA PHE A 169 7.43 -3.16 12.19
C PHE A 169 8.26 -2.27 11.28
N ASP A 170 8.00 -2.34 9.98
CA ASP A 170 8.27 -1.19 9.12
C ASP A 170 7.05 -0.24 9.09
N CYS A 171 7.19 0.91 8.43
CA CYS A 171 6.16 1.95 8.44
C CYS A 171 4.80 1.44 7.93
N SER A 172 4.76 0.78 6.78
CA SER A 172 3.53 0.24 6.18
C SER A 172 3.07 -1.05 6.85
N GLY A 173 3.97 -1.81 7.44
CA GLY A 173 3.66 -2.97 8.26
C GLY A 173 2.91 -2.59 9.54
N LEU A 174 3.32 -1.51 10.20
CA LEU A 174 2.61 -0.96 11.35
C LEU A 174 1.18 -0.56 10.98
N THR A 175 1.01 0.27 9.94
CA THR A 175 -0.32 0.73 9.52
C THR A 175 -1.21 -0.42 9.07
N SER A 176 -0.68 -1.39 8.30
CA SER A 176 -1.41 -2.60 7.91
C SER A 176 -1.84 -3.43 9.11
N ALA A 177 -0.96 -3.62 10.10
CA ALA A 177 -1.27 -4.38 11.30
C ALA A 177 -2.35 -3.69 12.15
N VAL A 178 -2.24 -2.36 12.33
CA VAL A 178 -3.23 -1.57 13.07
C VAL A 178 -4.60 -1.67 12.43
N TYR A 179 -4.70 -1.49 11.12
CA TYR A 179 -5.96 -1.58 10.40
C TYR A 179 -6.52 -3.00 10.43
N ARG A 180 -5.70 -4.01 10.19
CA ARG A 180 -6.10 -5.43 10.21
C ARG A 180 -6.66 -5.86 11.56
N LEU A 181 -6.04 -5.45 12.66
CA LEU A 181 -6.53 -5.76 14.01
C LEU A 181 -7.88 -5.11 14.31
N ASN A 182 -8.22 -4.05 13.59
CA ASN A 182 -9.51 -3.39 13.65
C ASN A 182 -10.48 -3.83 12.53
N GLY A 183 -10.19 -4.95 11.84
CA GLY A 183 -11.07 -5.56 10.85
C GLY A 183 -11.03 -4.92 9.47
N LEU A 184 -9.98 -4.17 9.14
CA LEU A 184 -9.79 -3.49 7.86
C LEU A 184 -8.52 -4.01 7.17
N ALA A 185 -8.55 -4.20 5.84
CA ALA A 185 -7.39 -4.60 5.07
C ALA A 185 -6.75 -3.37 4.40
N LEU A 186 -5.44 -3.19 4.59
CA LEU A 186 -4.61 -2.24 3.86
C LEU A 186 -3.61 -3.01 2.99
N PRO A 187 -3.24 -2.44 1.82
CA PRO A 187 -2.11 -2.95 1.05
C PRO A 187 -0.83 -2.98 1.88
N ARG A 188 0.15 -3.83 1.46
CA ARG A 188 1.38 -4.02 2.24
C ARG A 188 2.36 -2.85 2.14
N SER A 189 2.50 -2.22 0.98
CA SER A 189 3.48 -1.14 0.78
C SER A 189 2.88 0.24 0.98
N SER A 190 3.73 1.21 1.35
CA SER A 190 3.33 2.62 1.52
C SER A 190 2.76 3.22 0.25
N GLU A 191 3.35 2.91 -0.92
CA GLU A 191 2.86 3.38 -2.22
C GLU A 191 1.46 2.85 -2.52
N ALA A 192 1.27 1.53 -2.36
CA ALA A 192 -0.03 0.91 -2.61
C ALA A 192 -1.10 1.38 -1.61
N GLN A 193 -0.71 1.67 -0.36
CA GLN A 193 -1.60 2.32 0.62
C GLN A 193 -1.98 3.72 0.15
N TYR A 194 -1.03 4.52 -0.34
CA TYR A 194 -1.30 5.86 -0.83
C TYR A 194 -2.27 5.84 -2.02
N GLU A 195 -2.09 4.93 -2.95
CA GLU A 195 -2.96 4.76 -4.13
C GLU A 195 -4.37 4.30 -3.75
N ALA A 196 -4.49 3.36 -2.81
CA ALA A 196 -5.77 2.83 -2.37
C ALA A 196 -6.61 3.82 -1.55
N GLY A 197 -5.99 4.85 -0.96
CA GLY A 197 -6.66 5.81 -0.12
C GLY A 197 -7.25 7.00 -0.89
N ARG A 198 -8.37 7.53 -0.41
CA ARG A 198 -8.94 8.77 -0.94
C ARG A 198 -8.21 9.98 -0.37
N SER A 199 -7.80 10.92 -1.23
CA SER A 199 -7.12 12.16 -0.80
C SER A 199 -7.99 12.98 0.15
N VAL A 200 -7.37 13.49 1.20
CA VAL A 200 -7.99 14.40 2.16
C VAL A 200 -7.04 15.57 2.43
N PRO A 201 -7.50 16.84 2.35
CA PRO A 201 -6.69 17.96 2.79
C PRO A 201 -6.27 17.81 4.25
N LEU A 202 -5.02 18.14 4.59
CA LEU A 202 -4.50 17.93 5.96
C LEU A 202 -5.39 18.56 7.03
N ARG A 203 -5.93 19.77 6.78
CA ARG A 203 -6.87 20.45 7.70
C ARG A 203 -8.18 19.71 7.96
N LYS A 204 -8.50 18.71 7.11
CA LYS A 204 -9.70 17.85 7.23
C LYS A 204 -9.34 16.42 7.62
N ALA A 205 -8.06 16.12 7.76
CA ALA A 205 -7.60 14.82 8.23
C ALA A 205 -8.06 14.61 9.68
N ARG A 206 -8.45 13.37 9.99
CA ARG A 206 -8.93 12.98 11.31
C ARG A 206 -8.05 11.86 11.88
N PRO A 207 -8.02 11.67 13.19
CA PRO A 207 -7.34 10.52 13.80
C PRO A 207 -7.69 9.23 13.07
N GLY A 208 -6.70 8.38 12.83
CA GLY A 208 -6.84 7.14 12.07
C GLY A 208 -6.68 7.30 10.55
N ASP A 209 -6.65 8.51 9.97
CA ASP A 209 -6.21 8.69 8.59
C ASP A 209 -4.71 8.44 8.46
N LEU A 210 -4.20 8.21 7.24
CA LEU A 210 -2.77 7.99 7.02
C LEU A 210 -2.11 9.22 6.40
N LEU A 211 -0.90 9.51 6.87
CA LEU A 211 -0.01 10.54 6.35
C LEU A 211 1.13 9.88 5.58
N PHE A 212 1.50 10.46 4.46
CA PHE A 212 2.51 9.91 3.56
C PHE A 212 3.63 10.90 3.31
N PHE A 213 4.86 10.37 3.24
CA PHE A 213 6.07 11.16 3.13
C PHE A 213 7.01 10.58 2.07
N ALA A 214 7.84 11.45 1.47
CA ALA A 214 8.91 11.12 0.54
C ALA A 214 10.27 11.22 1.26
N THR A 215 10.63 10.20 2.01
CA THR A 215 11.81 10.20 2.90
C THR A 215 13.10 9.70 2.23
N CYS A 216 12.99 9.07 1.04
CA CYS A 216 14.14 8.54 0.30
C CYS A 216 14.64 9.48 -0.81
N GLY A 217 14.28 10.76 -0.77
CA GLY A 217 14.54 11.74 -1.83
C GLY A 217 13.51 11.68 -2.96
N GLY A 218 13.38 12.77 -3.73
CA GLY A 218 12.37 12.90 -4.78
C GLY A 218 10.96 13.17 -4.24
N HIS A 219 9.94 12.77 -5.05
CA HIS A 219 8.53 13.04 -4.74
C HIS A 219 7.71 11.75 -4.53
N GLN A 220 8.35 10.58 -4.62
CA GLN A 220 7.66 9.30 -4.47
C GLN A 220 7.44 8.97 -2.99
N VAL A 221 6.25 8.47 -2.69
CA VAL A 221 5.92 7.98 -1.36
C VAL A 221 6.87 6.84 -0.98
N SER A 222 7.54 6.97 0.15
CA SER A 222 8.44 5.96 0.70
C SER A 222 8.20 5.69 2.18
N HIS A 223 7.30 6.47 2.81
CA HIS A 223 7.00 6.34 4.23
C HIS A 223 5.54 6.66 4.51
N VAL A 224 5.00 6.03 5.56
CA VAL A 224 3.63 6.21 6.01
C VAL A 224 3.53 6.23 7.53
N ALA A 225 2.60 7.03 8.03
CA ALA A 225 2.29 7.17 9.45
C ALA A 225 0.78 7.21 9.69
N LEU A 226 0.34 6.86 10.89
CA LEU A 226 -1.06 6.98 11.30
C LEU A 226 -1.26 8.31 12.03
N TYR A 227 -2.19 9.11 11.54
CA TYR A 227 -2.51 10.43 12.10
C TYR A 227 -3.26 10.29 13.42
N LEU A 228 -2.81 11.04 14.44
CA LEU A 228 -3.38 11.06 15.77
C LEU A 228 -4.28 12.28 16.04
N GLY A 229 -4.26 13.26 15.11
CA GLY A 229 -4.87 14.57 15.32
C GLY A 229 -3.87 15.62 15.77
N HIS A 230 -4.27 16.91 15.71
CA HIS A 230 -3.48 18.04 16.19
C HIS A 230 -2.04 18.13 15.66
N GLY A 231 -1.83 17.67 14.41
CA GLY A 231 -0.50 17.64 13.79
C GLY A 231 0.41 16.52 14.29
N GLN A 232 -0.05 15.62 15.14
CA GLN A 232 0.69 14.47 15.65
C GLN A 232 0.41 13.22 14.86
N PHE A 233 1.40 12.33 14.77
CA PHE A 233 1.26 11.03 14.12
C PHE A 233 2.17 9.99 14.80
N ILE A 234 1.85 8.71 14.62
CA ILE A 234 2.65 7.58 15.09
C ILE A 234 3.17 6.79 13.90
N HIS A 235 4.43 6.37 13.94
CA HIS A 235 5.06 5.64 12.87
C HIS A 235 6.20 4.74 13.35
N ALA A 236 6.65 3.82 12.50
CA ALA A 236 7.90 3.09 12.62
C ALA A 236 8.93 3.81 11.71
N PRO A 237 9.89 4.58 12.26
CA PRO A 237 10.65 5.57 11.47
C PRO A 237 11.69 4.93 10.54
N ARG A 238 12.70 4.24 11.09
CA ARG A 238 13.79 3.59 10.35
C ARG A 238 14.56 2.61 11.22
N GLU A 239 15.46 1.87 10.60
CA GLU A 239 16.32 0.92 11.29
C GLU A 239 17.12 1.57 12.43
N GLY A 240 17.19 0.88 13.56
CA GLY A 240 17.83 1.37 14.78
C GLY A 240 16.96 2.26 15.65
N GLU A 241 15.74 2.57 15.22
CA GLU A 241 14.77 3.37 15.99
C GLU A 241 13.54 2.53 16.36
N GLU A 242 12.70 3.09 17.24
CA GLU A 242 11.48 2.47 17.74
C GLU A 242 10.25 3.24 17.25
N ILE A 243 9.09 2.59 17.28
CA ILE A 243 7.81 3.24 17.02
C ILE A 243 7.61 4.36 18.03
N ARG A 244 7.35 5.55 17.53
CA ARG A 244 7.15 6.76 18.32
C ARG A 244 6.11 7.69 17.70
N GLU A 245 5.71 8.68 18.49
CA GLU A 245 4.92 9.81 18.03
C GLU A 245 5.84 10.97 17.66
N ASP A 246 5.59 11.57 16.47
CA ASP A 246 6.29 12.76 15.99
C ASP A 246 5.27 13.82 15.54
N ARG A 247 5.74 15.02 15.17
CA ARG A 247 4.91 16.16 14.77
C ARG A 247 5.16 16.57 13.32
N LEU A 248 4.09 16.90 12.60
CA LEU A 248 4.17 17.46 11.25
C LEU A 248 4.89 18.82 11.20
N THR A 249 4.94 19.55 12.31
CA THR A 249 5.64 20.84 12.43
C THR A 249 7.16 20.70 12.49
N GLU A 250 7.69 19.50 12.62
CA GLU A 250 9.13 19.27 12.53
C GLU A 250 9.61 19.49 11.09
N PRO A 251 10.69 20.28 10.88
CA PRO A 251 11.12 20.70 9.55
C PRO A 251 11.38 19.54 8.58
N TYR A 252 11.77 18.37 9.08
CA TYR A 252 11.99 17.17 8.27
C TYR A 252 10.66 16.66 7.71
N PHE A 253 9.64 16.49 8.54
CA PHE A 253 8.35 15.97 8.12
C PHE A 253 7.55 16.98 7.29
N GLU A 254 7.67 18.27 7.59
CA GLU A 254 7.07 19.33 6.78
C GLU A 254 7.57 19.29 5.33
N ARG A 255 8.89 19.18 5.13
CA ARG A 255 9.50 19.12 3.80
C ARG A 255 9.22 17.85 3.03
N THR A 256 9.05 16.73 3.72
CA THR A 256 8.85 15.41 3.09
C THR A 256 7.40 15.00 2.96
N PHE A 257 6.46 15.79 3.49
CA PHE A 257 5.03 15.49 3.43
C PHE A 257 4.50 15.50 2.00
N VAL A 258 3.88 14.40 1.58
CA VAL A 258 3.27 14.21 0.26
C VAL A 258 1.77 14.43 0.30
N GLY A 259 1.10 13.96 1.35
CA GLY A 259 -0.34 14.07 1.47
C GLY A 259 -0.95 13.17 2.53
N ALA A 260 -2.24 13.37 2.79
CA ALA A 260 -3.03 12.53 3.66
C ALA A 260 -4.05 11.72 2.88
N ARG A 261 -4.33 10.51 3.35
CA ARG A 261 -5.34 9.62 2.79
C ARG A 261 -6.30 9.13 3.87
N THR A 262 -7.57 9.08 3.50
CA THR A 262 -8.61 8.47 4.32
C THR A 262 -9.20 7.25 3.62
N TYR A 263 -9.55 6.26 4.41
CA TYR A 263 -10.19 5.02 3.95
C TYR A 263 -11.63 4.93 4.48
N PHE A 264 -12.05 5.96 5.19
CA PHE A 264 -13.40 6.07 5.74
C PHE A 264 -14.34 6.74 4.74
N GLN A 265 -15.57 6.29 4.70
CA GLN A 265 -16.64 6.98 4.00
C GLN A 265 -17.03 8.25 4.77
N ARG A 266 -17.54 9.25 4.05
CA ARG A 266 -18.09 10.47 4.65
C ARG A 266 -19.42 10.19 5.29
#